data_6b6939c9fa376ecf739b5705b27016fb
#
_entry.id   6b6939c9fa376ecf739b5705b27016fb
#
_cell.length_a   1.000
_cell.length_b   1.000
_cell.length_c   1.000
_cell.angle_alpha   90.00
_cell.angle_beta   90.00
_cell.angle_gamma   90.00
#
_symmetry.space_group_name_H-M   'P 1'
#
loop_
_entity.id
_entity.type
_entity.pdbx_description
1 polymer ?
#
loop_
_entity_poly.entity_id
_entity_poly.type
_entity_poly.pdbx_seq_one_letter_code
_entity_poly.pdbx_strand_id
1 'polypeptide(L)'
;EMEKQAQEELDNFKNTYGDQSESYIKLGGYQDENDYRDRYLLLNIKTKQLPYVFIKDNFKSQAEKYHPMKVQILETTELGNAQSALEAIKNGGDFEENVTAYGDTTNFKGEAEIITSQTTSLPESIFEQLKKNTKSDYLFDEVLSDTTTGKYYVIRVIHADPNDFKEEAIEAMASISTMQTTAFTHYLKKYDFRIYDIDIYQDINESQPDYIVQ
;
A
#
# COMPACT_ATOMS: atom_id res chain seq x y z
N GLU A 1 -10.84 16.39 12.48
CA GLU A 1 -11.23 15.64 11.25
C GLU A 1 -11.68 14.22 11.56
N MET A 2 -10.89 13.42 12.27
CA MET A 2 -11.25 12.04 12.64
C MET A 2 -12.53 11.96 13.48
N GLU A 3 -12.76 12.91 14.40
CA GLU A 3 -14.01 12.96 15.19
C GLU A 3 -15.22 13.25 14.32
N LYS A 4 -15.07 14.12 13.31
CA LYS A 4 -16.12 14.40 12.33
C LYS A 4 -16.43 13.15 11.51
N GLN A 5 -15.40 12.46 11.03
CA GLN A 5 -15.55 11.19 10.30
C GLN A 5 -16.24 10.12 11.17
N ALA A 6 -15.87 9.99 12.45
CA ALA A 6 -16.53 9.06 13.37
C ALA A 6 -18.02 9.40 13.58
N GLN A 7 -18.37 10.67 13.60
CA GLN A 7 -19.77 11.10 13.64
C GLN A 7 -20.53 10.77 12.36
N GLU A 8 -19.92 11.00 11.19
CA GLU A 8 -20.49 10.65 9.89
C GLU A 8 -20.70 9.12 9.76
N GLU A 9 -19.75 8.31 10.21
CA GLU A 9 -19.90 6.85 10.26
C GLU A 9 -21.03 6.42 11.21
N LEU A 10 -21.20 7.07 12.36
CA LEU A 10 -22.32 6.82 13.28
C LEU A 10 -23.66 7.18 12.63
N ASP A 11 -23.75 8.33 11.97
CA ASP A 11 -24.98 8.76 11.30
C ASP A 11 -25.34 7.80 10.15
N ASN A 12 -24.36 7.31 9.39
CA ASN A 12 -24.56 6.29 8.36
C ASN A 12 -25.03 4.96 8.96
N PHE A 13 -24.46 4.55 10.08
CA PHE A 13 -24.90 3.36 10.80
C PHE A 13 -26.37 3.49 11.25
N LYS A 14 -26.74 4.62 11.83
CA LYS A 14 -28.14 4.91 12.23
C LYS A 14 -29.09 4.95 11.04
N ASN A 15 -28.70 5.54 9.96
CA ASN A 15 -29.50 5.56 8.72
C ASN A 15 -29.72 4.16 8.14
N THR A 16 -28.72 3.28 8.26
CA THR A 16 -28.79 1.90 7.76
C THR A 16 -29.69 1.01 8.61
N TYR A 17 -29.62 1.13 9.94
CA TYR A 17 -30.31 0.24 10.87
C TYR A 17 -31.56 0.86 11.52
N GLY A 18 -31.82 2.15 11.31
CA GLY A 18 -33.00 2.85 11.84
C GLY A 18 -33.18 2.64 13.34
N ASP A 19 -34.42 2.32 13.73
CA ASP A 19 -34.79 2.11 15.14
C ASP A 19 -34.06 0.93 15.83
N GLN A 20 -33.38 0.06 15.05
CA GLN A 20 -32.63 -1.07 15.60
C GLN A 20 -31.17 -0.68 15.95
N SER A 21 -30.70 0.49 15.55
CA SER A 21 -29.31 0.92 15.76
C SER A 21 -28.90 0.91 17.23
N GLU A 22 -29.75 1.41 18.13
CA GLU A 22 -29.49 1.40 19.57
C GLU A 22 -29.37 -0.03 20.14
N SER A 23 -30.22 -0.94 19.68
CA SER A 23 -30.12 -2.36 20.05
C SER A 23 -28.81 -3.00 19.61
N TYR A 24 -28.35 -2.75 18.41
CA TYR A 24 -27.07 -3.28 17.92
C TYR A 24 -25.88 -2.71 18.69
N ILE A 25 -25.90 -1.42 19.01
CA ILE A 25 -24.87 -0.77 19.83
C ILE A 25 -24.78 -1.45 21.21
N LYS A 26 -25.92 -1.67 21.87
CA LYS A 26 -25.97 -2.34 23.18
C LYS A 26 -25.55 -3.81 23.10
N LEU A 27 -25.95 -4.53 22.06
CA LEU A 27 -25.52 -5.92 21.83
C LEU A 27 -24.00 -6.01 21.60
N GLY A 28 -23.39 -4.98 21.01
CA GLY A 28 -21.94 -4.85 20.88
C GLY A 28 -21.19 -4.52 22.17
N GLY A 29 -21.91 -4.35 23.30
CA GLY A 29 -21.31 -4.06 24.61
C GLY A 29 -21.03 -2.59 24.86
N TYR A 30 -21.59 -1.68 24.06
CA TYR A 30 -21.45 -0.23 24.24
C TYR A 30 -22.66 0.32 25.01
N GLN A 31 -22.40 1.36 25.83
CA GLN A 31 -23.44 1.94 26.68
C GLN A 31 -24.49 2.72 25.90
N ASP A 32 -24.02 3.52 24.95
CA ASP A 32 -24.81 4.38 24.09
C ASP A 32 -24.07 4.70 22.78
N GLU A 33 -24.66 5.57 21.94
CA GLU A 33 -24.11 6.02 20.67
C GLU A 33 -22.75 6.73 20.82
N ASN A 34 -22.56 7.52 21.86
CA ASN A 34 -21.30 8.22 22.11
C ASN A 34 -20.20 7.25 22.50
N ASP A 35 -20.50 6.28 23.36
CA ASP A 35 -19.56 5.23 23.74
C ASP A 35 -19.15 4.39 22.51
N TYR A 36 -20.09 4.02 21.64
CA TYR A 36 -19.83 3.33 20.38
C TYR A 36 -18.98 4.18 19.43
N ARG A 37 -19.33 5.47 19.24
CA ARG A 37 -18.55 6.39 18.42
C ARG A 37 -17.11 6.48 18.93
N ASP A 38 -16.91 6.73 20.21
CA ASP A 38 -15.60 7.07 20.77
C ASP A 38 -14.69 5.82 20.93
N ARG A 39 -15.26 4.70 21.38
CA ARG A 39 -14.52 3.48 21.68
C ARG A 39 -14.41 2.51 20.50
N TYR A 40 -15.26 2.63 19.50
CA TYR A 40 -15.22 1.77 18.33
C TYR A 40 -14.90 2.54 17.05
N LEU A 41 -15.77 3.47 16.62
CA LEU A 41 -15.60 4.13 15.32
C LEU A 41 -14.35 5.00 15.31
N LEU A 42 -14.15 5.87 16.28
CA LEU A 42 -12.99 6.74 16.35
C LEU A 42 -11.68 5.95 16.53
N LEU A 43 -11.72 4.87 17.33
CA LEU A 43 -10.54 4.00 17.48
C LEU A 43 -10.19 3.31 16.17
N ASN A 44 -11.17 2.79 15.43
CA ASN A 44 -10.96 2.17 14.13
C ASN A 44 -10.38 3.16 13.12
N ILE A 45 -10.89 4.39 13.07
CA ILE A 45 -10.36 5.45 12.20
C ILE A 45 -8.89 5.75 12.55
N LYS A 46 -8.59 5.94 13.84
CA LYS A 46 -7.20 6.18 14.30
C LYS A 46 -6.29 5.01 13.94
N THR A 47 -6.77 3.80 14.12
CA THR A 47 -6.01 2.58 13.80
C THR A 47 -5.71 2.49 12.30
N LYS A 48 -6.69 2.77 11.43
CA LYS A 48 -6.49 2.81 9.97
C LYS A 48 -5.52 3.92 9.52
N GLN A 49 -5.47 5.03 10.24
CA GLN A 49 -4.55 6.15 9.95
C GLN A 49 -3.11 5.91 10.44
N LEU A 50 -2.92 4.95 11.34
CA LEU A 50 -1.62 4.72 11.98
C LEU A 50 -0.47 4.45 10.99
N PRO A 51 -0.63 3.61 9.93
CA PRO A 51 0.39 3.42 8.90
C PRO A 51 0.81 4.70 8.20
N TYR A 52 -0.16 5.55 7.85
CA TYR A 52 0.10 6.84 7.18
C TYR A 52 0.93 7.78 8.07
N VAL A 53 0.55 7.90 9.34
CA VAL A 53 1.28 8.72 10.30
C VAL A 53 2.69 8.19 10.50
N PHE A 54 2.83 6.87 10.68
CA PHE A 54 4.12 6.21 10.84
C PHE A 54 5.05 6.45 9.64
N ILE A 55 4.55 6.25 8.42
CA ILE A 55 5.34 6.46 7.19
C ILE A 55 5.68 7.93 7.03
N LYS A 56 4.75 8.83 7.29
CA LYS A 56 4.97 10.28 7.19
C LYS A 56 6.08 10.74 8.12
N ASP A 57 6.06 10.26 9.38
CA ASP A 57 7.07 10.58 10.39
C ASP A 57 8.45 9.96 10.07
N ASN A 58 8.46 8.84 9.34
CA ASN A 58 9.66 8.06 9.04
C ASN A 58 9.91 7.93 7.52
N PHE A 59 9.44 8.91 6.72
CA PHE A 59 9.37 8.79 5.25
C PHE A 59 10.68 8.36 4.62
N LYS A 60 11.79 9.01 4.99
CA LYS A 60 13.11 8.69 4.41
C LYS A 60 13.48 7.23 4.60
N SER A 61 13.40 6.71 5.82
CA SER A 61 13.77 5.33 6.13
C SER A 61 12.81 4.31 5.51
N GLN A 62 11.52 4.64 5.40
CA GLN A 62 10.53 3.78 4.76
C GLN A 62 10.71 3.77 3.23
N ALA A 63 10.98 4.92 2.63
CA ALA A 63 11.29 5.02 1.21
C ALA A 63 12.59 4.27 0.86
N GLU A 64 13.63 4.36 1.68
CA GLU A 64 14.86 3.57 1.53
C GLU A 64 14.61 2.06 1.66
N LYS A 65 13.67 1.65 2.50
CA LYS A 65 13.33 0.23 2.70
C LYS A 65 12.48 -0.35 1.58
N TYR A 66 11.45 0.38 1.15
CA TYR A 66 10.44 -0.12 0.23
C TYR A 66 10.64 0.33 -1.22
N HIS A 67 11.52 1.30 -1.47
CA HIS A 67 11.87 1.82 -2.78
C HIS A 67 10.65 2.11 -3.68
N PRO A 68 9.70 2.95 -3.25
CA PRO A 68 8.56 3.29 -4.09
C PRO A 68 9.03 4.02 -5.35
N MET A 69 8.52 3.61 -6.51
CA MET A 69 8.78 4.22 -7.82
C MET A 69 7.46 4.37 -8.57
N LYS A 70 7.30 5.48 -9.31
CA LYS A 70 6.15 5.67 -10.19
C LYS A 70 6.53 5.26 -11.60
N VAL A 71 5.84 4.27 -12.15
CA VAL A 71 6.21 3.60 -13.40
C VAL A 71 5.01 3.38 -14.31
N GLN A 72 5.27 3.13 -15.59
CA GLN A 72 4.37 2.48 -16.54
C GLN A 72 5.00 1.15 -16.96
N ILE A 73 4.19 0.08 -16.98
CA ILE A 73 4.66 -1.28 -17.26
C ILE A 73 3.81 -1.91 -18.36
N LEU A 74 4.48 -2.48 -19.34
CA LEU A 74 3.92 -3.43 -20.30
C LEU A 74 4.50 -4.81 -19.97
N GLU A 75 3.64 -5.79 -19.77
CA GLU A 75 3.99 -7.20 -19.57
C GLU A 75 3.48 -8.02 -20.75
N THR A 76 4.27 -8.97 -21.25
CA THR A 76 3.86 -9.94 -22.28
C THR A 76 4.67 -11.21 -22.20
N THR A 77 4.15 -12.33 -22.71
CA THR A 77 4.87 -13.59 -22.85
C THR A 77 5.64 -13.70 -24.17
N GLU A 78 5.41 -12.75 -25.11
CA GLU A 78 5.95 -12.80 -26.47
C GLU A 78 7.04 -11.72 -26.61
N LEU A 79 8.30 -12.16 -26.78
CA LEU A 79 9.43 -11.25 -26.99
C LEU A 79 9.22 -10.30 -28.17
N GLY A 80 8.65 -10.81 -29.29
CA GLY A 80 8.38 -9.99 -30.48
C GLY A 80 7.40 -8.84 -30.21
N ASN A 81 6.38 -9.08 -29.39
CA ASN A 81 5.42 -8.07 -28.95
C ASN A 81 6.12 -7.01 -28.08
N ALA A 82 6.94 -7.45 -27.11
CA ALA A 82 7.69 -6.51 -26.27
C ALA A 82 8.65 -5.63 -27.07
N GLN A 83 9.34 -6.20 -28.05
CA GLN A 83 10.24 -5.45 -28.95
C GLN A 83 9.49 -4.43 -29.80
N SER A 84 8.34 -4.85 -30.39
CA SER A 84 7.49 -3.96 -31.17
C SER A 84 6.93 -2.79 -30.35
N ALA A 85 6.47 -3.09 -29.13
CA ALA A 85 6.00 -2.08 -28.20
C ALA A 85 7.10 -1.08 -27.81
N LEU A 86 8.29 -1.59 -27.46
CA LEU A 86 9.42 -0.75 -27.10
C LEU A 86 9.83 0.19 -28.25
N GLU A 87 9.87 -0.31 -29.47
CA GLU A 87 10.18 0.49 -30.66
C GLU A 87 9.10 1.55 -30.92
N ALA A 88 7.83 1.18 -30.84
CA ALA A 88 6.72 2.12 -31.00
C ALA A 88 6.76 3.24 -29.94
N ILE A 89 6.99 2.90 -28.68
CA ILE A 89 7.07 3.87 -27.57
C ILE A 89 8.30 4.78 -27.74
N LYS A 90 9.44 4.24 -28.16
CA LYS A 90 10.65 5.04 -28.50
C LYS A 90 10.41 6.05 -29.62
N ASN A 91 9.54 5.72 -30.55
CA ASN A 91 9.14 6.60 -31.66
C ASN A 91 7.97 7.57 -31.28
N GLY A 92 7.64 7.69 -30.00
CA GLY A 92 6.64 8.62 -29.50
C GLY A 92 5.20 8.06 -29.42
N GLY A 93 5.04 6.75 -29.57
CA GLY A 93 3.76 6.07 -29.37
C GLY A 93 3.28 6.17 -27.92
N ASP A 94 1.98 6.23 -27.73
CA ASP A 94 1.36 6.24 -26.42
C ASP A 94 1.60 4.91 -25.68
N PHE A 95 1.88 4.97 -24.37
CA PHE A 95 2.25 3.77 -23.59
C PHE A 95 1.04 2.85 -23.38
N GLU A 96 -0.12 3.39 -23.03
CA GLU A 96 -1.34 2.62 -22.75
C GLU A 96 -1.90 1.96 -24.01
N GLU A 97 -1.84 2.67 -25.17
CA GLU A 97 -2.20 2.10 -26.46
C GLU A 97 -1.30 0.92 -26.84
N ASN A 98 0.00 1.01 -26.56
CA ASN A 98 0.94 -0.08 -26.80
C ASN A 98 0.72 -1.26 -25.83
N VAL A 99 0.35 -1.02 -24.56
CA VAL A 99 -0.04 -2.11 -23.64
C VAL A 99 -1.28 -2.82 -24.16
N THR A 100 -2.27 -2.09 -24.65
CA THR A 100 -3.49 -2.68 -25.25
C THR A 100 -3.18 -3.51 -26.49
N ALA A 101 -2.23 -3.06 -27.32
CA ALA A 101 -1.91 -3.72 -28.59
C ALA A 101 -0.99 -4.94 -28.45
N TYR A 102 -0.05 -4.92 -27.53
CA TYR A 102 1.04 -5.89 -27.43
C TYR A 102 1.18 -6.56 -26.06
N GLY A 103 0.52 -6.04 -25.03
CA GLY A 103 0.66 -6.49 -23.65
C GLY A 103 -0.42 -7.44 -23.17
N ASP A 104 -0.16 -8.03 -21.99
CA ASP A 104 -1.18 -8.67 -21.16
C ASP A 104 -1.67 -7.63 -20.13
N THR A 105 -2.95 -7.29 -20.20
CA THR A 105 -3.57 -6.27 -19.34
C THR A 105 -4.06 -6.80 -17.99
N THR A 106 -3.71 -8.04 -17.66
CA THR A 106 -4.16 -8.67 -16.39
C THR A 106 -3.56 -7.99 -15.16
N ASN A 107 -2.25 -7.75 -15.18
CA ASN A 107 -1.54 -7.12 -14.07
C ASN A 107 -1.34 -5.62 -14.26
N PHE A 108 -0.97 -5.22 -15.47
CA PHE A 108 -0.58 -3.85 -15.81
C PHE A 108 -1.38 -3.35 -17.00
N LYS A 109 -1.94 -2.13 -16.89
CA LYS A 109 -2.74 -1.52 -17.96
C LYS A 109 -2.00 -0.42 -18.72
N GLY A 110 -0.76 -0.12 -18.32
CA GLY A 110 0.06 0.94 -18.89
C GLY A 110 -0.18 2.31 -18.28
N GLU A 111 -1.17 2.44 -17.41
CA GLU A 111 -1.35 3.63 -16.58
C GLU A 111 -0.15 3.83 -15.65
N ALA A 112 0.05 5.07 -15.20
CA ALA A 112 1.07 5.36 -14.20
C ALA A 112 0.67 4.76 -12.85
N GLU A 113 1.48 3.87 -12.32
CA GLU A 113 1.25 3.22 -11.03
C GLU A 113 2.48 3.27 -10.13
N ILE A 114 2.27 3.07 -8.83
CA ILE A 114 3.36 3.04 -7.88
C ILE A 114 3.67 1.59 -7.51
N ILE A 115 4.90 1.21 -7.74
CA ILE A 115 5.45 -0.08 -7.30
C ILE A 115 6.36 0.11 -6.10
N THR A 116 6.47 -0.94 -5.29
CA THR A 116 7.40 -1.03 -4.14
C THR A 116 8.10 -2.39 -4.16
N SER A 117 9.08 -2.58 -3.30
CA SER A 117 9.72 -3.91 -3.10
C SER A 117 8.72 -4.99 -2.62
N GLN A 118 7.47 -4.64 -2.31
CA GLN A 118 6.41 -5.55 -1.89
C GLN A 118 5.35 -5.77 -2.98
N THR A 119 5.55 -5.22 -4.18
CA THR A 119 4.63 -5.41 -5.31
C THR A 119 4.76 -6.82 -5.86
N THR A 120 3.77 -7.66 -5.60
CA THR A 120 3.80 -9.10 -5.95
C THR A 120 3.50 -9.39 -7.43
N SER A 121 2.89 -8.45 -8.16
CA SER A 121 2.63 -8.56 -9.60
C SER A 121 3.88 -8.38 -10.46
N LEU A 122 4.96 -7.82 -9.91
CA LEU A 122 6.23 -7.62 -10.59
C LEU A 122 7.28 -8.58 -10.01
N PRO A 123 8.00 -9.38 -10.85
CA PRO A 123 9.07 -10.25 -10.38
C PRO A 123 10.19 -9.48 -9.68
N GLU A 124 10.73 -10.05 -8.61
CA GLU A 124 11.84 -9.45 -7.86
C GLU A 124 13.05 -9.16 -8.76
N SER A 125 13.34 -10.05 -9.72
CA SER A 125 14.43 -9.90 -10.70
C SER A 125 14.29 -8.62 -11.54
N ILE A 126 13.06 -8.25 -11.88
CA ILE A 126 12.73 -7.02 -12.61
C ILE A 126 12.83 -5.81 -11.67
N PHE A 127 12.22 -5.92 -10.48
CA PHE A 127 12.28 -4.84 -9.48
C PHE A 127 13.73 -4.45 -9.13
N GLU A 128 14.63 -5.42 -8.95
CA GLU A 128 16.04 -5.16 -8.65
C GLU A 128 16.81 -4.49 -9.84
N GLN A 129 16.32 -4.63 -11.06
CA GLN A 129 16.86 -3.86 -12.20
C GLN A 129 16.35 -2.41 -12.16
N LEU A 130 15.06 -2.21 -11.87
CA LEU A 130 14.47 -0.86 -11.74
C LEU A 130 15.12 -0.05 -10.63
N LYS A 131 15.38 -0.68 -9.49
CA LYS A 131 16.00 -0.07 -8.30
C LYS A 131 17.38 0.52 -8.58
N LYS A 132 18.10 0.02 -9.59
CA LYS A 132 19.39 0.57 -10.02
C LYS A 132 19.24 1.87 -10.82
N ASN A 133 18.06 2.14 -11.35
CA ASN A 133 17.78 3.37 -12.08
C ASN A 133 17.43 4.50 -11.13
N THR A 134 18.15 5.60 -11.22
CA THR A 134 17.92 6.82 -10.43
C THR A 134 17.36 7.98 -11.26
N LYS A 135 17.01 7.72 -12.54
CA LYS A 135 16.52 8.75 -13.45
C LYS A 135 15.00 8.69 -13.54
N SER A 136 14.36 9.83 -13.41
CA SER A 136 12.97 10.04 -13.79
C SER A 136 12.84 10.25 -15.30
N ASP A 137 11.62 10.09 -15.85
CA ASP A 137 11.31 10.12 -17.28
C ASP A 137 12.21 9.19 -18.11
N TYR A 138 12.48 7.99 -17.59
CA TYR A 138 13.41 7.05 -18.20
C TYR A 138 12.70 5.82 -18.74
N LEU A 139 12.71 5.63 -20.05
CA LEU A 139 12.33 4.39 -20.71
C LEU A 139 13.56 3.48 -20.79
N PHE A 140 13.46 2.25 -20.31
CA PHE A 140 14.54 1.28 -20.48
C PHE A 140 14.80 1.03 -21.97
N ASP A 141 16.08 1.05 -22.36
CA ASP A 141 16.49 0.96 -23.76
C ASP A 141 16.29 -0.44 -24.36
N GLU A 142 16.13 -1.44 -23.51
CA GLU A 142 15.96 -2.84 -23.87
C GLU A 142 14.79 -3.47 -23.14
N VAL A 143 14.25 -4.54 -23.71
CA VAL A 143 13.22 -5.34 -23.10
C VAL A 143 13.82 -6.08 -21.90
N LEU A 144 13.23 -5.90 -20.72
CA LEU A 144 13.60 -6.66 -19.53
C LEU A 144 12.93 -8.03 -19.58
N SER A 145 13.61 -9.06 -19.08
CA SER A 145 13.07 -10.42 -19.07
C SER A 145 13.21 -11.09 -17.71
N ASP A 146 12.16 -11.79 -17.31
CA ASP A 146 12.21 -12.69 -16.16
C ASP A 146 12.22 -14.16 -16.64
N THR A 147 13.33 -14.83 -16.39
CA THR A 147 13.52 -16.22 -16.83
C THR A 147 12.71 -17.21 -16.03
N THR A 148 12.23 -16.85 -14.84
CA THR A 148 11.44 -17.70 -13.97
C THR A 148 10.00 -17.81 -14.48
N THR A 149 9.42 -16.68 -14.89
CA THR A 149 8.04 -16.63 -15.41
C THR A 149 7.97 -16.73 -16.94
N GLY A 150 9.10 -16.55 -17.64
CA GLY A 150 9.14 -16.47 -19.10
C GLY A 150 8.52 -15.21 -19.67
N LYS A 151 8.35 -14.16 -18.85
CA LYS A 151 7.71 -12.90 -19.24
C LYS A 151 8.73 -11.85 -19.62
N TYR A 152 8.27 -10.93 -20.47
CA TYR A 152 9.02 -9.78 -20.98
C TYR A 152 8.33 -8.49 -20.57
N TYR A 153 9.14 -7.46 -20.27
CA TYR A 153 8.65 -6.20 -19.72
C TYR A 153 9.25 -5.03 -20.51
N VAL A 154 8.39 -4.06 -20.87
CA VAL A 154 8.80 -2.72 -21.30
C VAL A 154 8.39 -1.77 -20.20
N ILE A 155 9.34 -0.98 -19.67
CA ILE A 155 9.10 -0.18 -18.48
C ILE A 155 9.60 1.25 -18.70
N ARG A 156 8.75 2.22 -18.35
CA ARG A 156 9.09 3.63 -18.20
C ARG A 156 9.04 4.00 -16.73
N VAL A 157 10.12 4.51 -16.18
CA VAL A 157 10.15 5.13 -14.86
C VAL A 157 9.74 6.59 -15.01
N ILE A 158 8.59 6.96 -14.45
CA ILE A 158 8.07 8.33 -14.46
C ILE A 158 8.80 9.14 -13.40
N HIS A 159 8.80 8.63 -12.16
CA HIS A 159 9.53 9.21 -11.03
C HIS A 159 10.32 8.13 -10.30
N ALA A 160 11.63 8.33 -10.20
CA ALA A 160 12.55 7.48 -9.45
C ALA A 160 12.75 7.98 -8.00
N ASP A 161 12.64 9.30 -7.77
CA ASP A 161 12.74 9.88 -6.43
C ASP A 161 11.35 9.94 -5.78
N PRO A 162 11.13 9.24 -4.65
CA PRO A 162 9.86 9.26 -3.92
C PRO A 162 9.43 10.65 -3.43
N ASN A 163 10.34 11.62 -3.34
CA ASN A 163 9.99 12.99 -2.96
C ASN A 163 9.17 13.71 -4.04
N ASP A 164 9.28 13.32 -5.32
CA ASP A 164 8.55 13.92 -6.44
C ASP A 164 7.05 13.56 -6.42
N PHE A 165 6.67 12.45 -5.72
CA PHE A 165 5.29 11.96 -5.58
C PHE A 165 5.01 11.48 -4.15
N LYS A 166 5.46 12.24 -3.18
CA LYS A 166 5.54 11.86 -1.75
C LYS A 166 4.22 11.37 -1.17
N GLU A 167 3.12 12.06 -1.39
CA GLU A 167 1.82 11.67 -0.82
C GLU A 167 1.36 10.34 -1.40
N GLU A 168 1.47 10.14 -2.71
CA GLU A 168 1.14 8.87 -3.37
C GLU A 168 2.07 7.74 -2.89
N ALA A 169 3.36 8.02 -2.68
CA ALA A 169 4.31 7.03 -2.13
C ALA A 169 3.95 6.63 -0.69
N ILE A 170 3.48 7.58 0.14
CA ILE A 170 2.99 7.29 1.50
C ILE A 170 1.77 6.36 1.41
N GLU A 171 0.80 6.65 0.55
CA GLU A 171 -0.39 5.82 0.36
C GLU A 171 -0.04 4.40 -0.09
N ALA A 172 0.83 4.27 -1.08
CA ALA A 172 1.29 2.98 -1.57
C ALA A 172 2.00 2.16 -0.48
N MET A 173 2.90 2.78 0.29
CA MET A 173 3.57 2.11 1.41
C MET A 173 2.61 1.78 2.55
N ALA A 174 1.62 2.64 2.85
CA ALA A 174 0.63 2.40 3.89
C ALA A 174 -0.28 1.20 3.57
N SER A 175 -0.48 0.90 2.29
CA SER A 175 -1.28 -0.26 1.83
C SER A 175 -0.54 -1.59 1.90
N ILE A 176 0.75 -1.62 2.21
CA ILE A 176 1.53 -2.85 2.42
C ILE A 176 0.92 -3.62 3.61
N SER A 177 0.59 -4.89 3.40
CA SER A 177 -0.16 -5.71 4.37
C SER A 177 0.45 -5.78 5.77
N THR A 178 1.78 -5.70 5.89
CA THR A 178 2.49 -5.72 7.17
C THR A 178 2.64 -4.34 7.82
N MET A 179 2.25 -3.27 7.13
CA MET A 179 2.53 -1.91 7.59
C MET A 179 1.73 -1.54 8.85
N GLN A 180 0.51 -2.05 8.98
CA GLN A 180 -0.31 -1.87 10.18
C GLN A 180 0.43 -2.38 11.43
N THR A 181 0.90 -3.63 11.40
CA THR A 181 1.66 -4.25 12.50
C THR A 181 2.97 -3.52 12.75
N THR A 182 3.69 -3.15 11.67
CA THR A 182 4.96 -2.41 11.77
C THR A 182 4.77 -1.06 12.48
N ALA A 183 3.76 -0.30 12.08
CA ALA A 183 3.45 1.00 12.69
C ALA A 183 3.03 0.83 14.16
N PHE A 184 2.18 -0.14 14.45
CA PHE A 184 1.71 -0.41 15.81
C PHE A 184 2.87 -0.78 16.74
N THR A 185 3.68 -1.75 16.33
CA THR A 185 4.88 -2.19 17.09
C THR A 185 5.88 -1.04 17.31
N HIS A 186 6.07 -0.18 16.29
CA HIS A 186 6.92 1.00 16.44
C HIS A 186 6.44 1.92 17.57
N TYR A 187 5.15 2.24 17.61
CA TYR A 187 4.62 3.13 18.63
C TYR A 187 4.52 2.47 20.01
N LEU A 188 4.25 1.17 20.10
CA LEU A 188 4.33 0.44 21.38
C LEU A 188 5.73 0.55 21.98
N LYS A 189 6.78 0.35 21.16
CA LYS A 189 8.19 0.54 21.58
C LYS A 189 8.49 1.98 21.95
N LYS A 190 8.09 2.92 21.10
CA LYS A 190 8.36 4.36 21.29
C LYS A 190 7.79 4.90 22.59
N TYR A 191 6.62 4.40 23.01
CA TYR A 191 5.93 4.83 24.22
C TYR A 191 6.14 3.90 25.42
N ASP A 192 7.08 2.95 25.34
CA ASP A 192 7.40 1.97 26.42
C ASP A 192 6.15 1.28 26.95
N PHE A 193 5.28 0.82 26.02
CA PHE A 193 4.03 0.15 26.37
C PHE A 193 4.33 -1.14 27.11
N ARG A 194 3.67 -1.36 28.27
CA ARG A 194 3.86 -2.54 29.12
C ARG A 194 2.53 -3.15 29.53
N ILE A 195 2.47 -4.46 29.52
CA ILE A 195 1.33 -5.24 29.99
C ILE A 195 1.70 -5.82 31.36
N TYR A 196 0.92 -5.43 32.38
CA TYR A 196 1.15 -5.88 33.76
C TYR A 196 0.23 -7.02 34.17
N ASP A 197 -0.87 -7.24 33.45
CA ASP A 197 -1.79 -8.35 33.66
C ASP A 197 -1.23 -9.59 32.96
N ILE A 198 -1.01 -10.69 33.73
CA ILE A 198 -0.37 -11.88 33.22
C ILE A 198 -1.24 -12.65 32.23
N ASP A 199 -2.56 -12.63 32.41
CA ASP A 199 -3.49 -13.34 31.53
C ASP A 199 -3.56 -12.62 30.19
N ILE A 200 -3.68 -11.28 30.19
CA ILE A 200 -3.65 -10.45 28.98
C ILE A 200 -2.29 -10.57 28.27
N TYR A 201 -1.18 -10.61 29.03
CA TYR A 201 0.15 -10.81 28.45
C TYR A 201 0.25 -12.15 27.71
N GLN A 202 -0.24 -13.23 28.33
CA GLN A 202 -0.22 -14.56 27.72
C GLN A 202 -1.06 -14.62 26.46
N ASP A 203 -2.28 -14.10 26.50
CA ASP A 203 -3.19 -14.06 25.35
C ASP A 203 -2.60 -13.29 24.16
N ILE A 204 -1.97 -12.15 24.42
CA ILE A 204 -1.32 -11.36 23.36
C ILE A 204 -0.05 -12.05 22.86
N ASN A 205 0.75 -12.64 23.75
CA ASN A 205 1.96 -13.35 23.37
C ASN A 205 1.66 -14.58 22.48
N GLU A 206 0.52 -15.22 22.67
CA GLU A 206 0.09 -16.35 21.85
C GLU A 206 -0.52 -15.89 20.52
N SER A 207 -1.36 -14.85 20.53
CA SER A 207 -2.13 -14.41 19.36
C SER A 207 -1.41 -13.37 18.50
N GLN A 208 -0.62 -12.49 19.11
CA GLN A 208 0.03 -11.34 18.48
C GLN A 208 1.44 -11.09 19.11
N PRO A 209 2.39 -12.03 19.00
CA PRO A 209 3.69 -11.93 19.69
C PRO A 209 4.50 -10.69 19.31
N ASP A 210 4.29 -10.15 18.12
CA ASP A 210 4.94 -8.92 17.65
C ASP A 210 4.58 -7.67 18.48
N TYR A 211 3.46 -7.72 19.22
CA TYR A 211 3.04 -6.62 20.10
C TYR A 211 3.67 -6.68 21.50
N ILE A 212 4.35 -7.76 21.84
CA ILE A 212 5.13 -7.86 23.06
C ILE A 212 6.49 -7.20 22.82
N VAL A 213 6.63 -5.95 23.29
CA VAL A 213 7.80 -5.09 23.03
C VAL A 213 8.66 -4.85 24.28
N GLN A 214 8.32 -5.50 25.40
CA GLN A 214 9.03 -5.42 26.67
C GLN A 214 10.04 -6.55 26.87
#